data_091cf92482c6647bedf7e7a0ecc5033d
#
_entry.id   091cf92482c6647bedf7e7a0ecc5033d
#
_cell.length_a   1.000
_cell.length_b   1.000
_cell.length_c   1.000
_cell.angle_alpha   90.00
_cell.angle_beta   90.00
_cell.angle_gamma   90.00
#
_symmetry.space_group_name_H-M   'P 1'
#
loop_
_entity.id
_entity.type
_entity.pdbx_description
1 polymer ?
#
loop_
_entity_poly.entity_id
_entity_poly.type
_entity_poly.pdbx_seq_one_letter_code
_entity_poly.pdbx_strand_id
1 'polypeptide(L)'
;VWAFDLSADAMARVVAGGGAAAASAVDAATGADVIVTMLPAGSHVKAAYEGQLFSAAQPHAVLIDCSTIDVATAKALGEAAAARGLAMVDAPVSGGTAAADAGTLTFMVGGPDAAFEKARPILEKMGKAVIHAGG
;
A
#
# COMPACT_ATOMS: atom_id res chain seq x y z
N VAL A 1 -4.89 -11.23 7.09
CA VAL A 1 -4.04 -10.03 6.94
C VAL A 1 -2.80 -10.16 7.80
N TRP A 2 -1.65 -10.01 7.19
CA TRP A 2 -0.37 -9.95 7.89
C TRP A 2 0.10 -8.51 7.94
N ALA A 3 0.55 -8.07 9.11
CA ALA A 3 0.95 -6.67 9.31
C ALA A 3 2.34 -6.57 9.94
N PHE A 4 3.07 -5.55 9.55
CA PHE A 4 4.31 -5.16 10.19
C PHE A 4 4.33 -3.65 10.41
N ASP A 5 4.71 -3.22 11.61
CA ASP A 5 4.90 -1.83 11.98
C ASP A 5 6.00 -1.76 13.03
N LEU A 6 6.71 -0.64 13.11
CA LEU A 6 7.68 -0.41 14.16
C LEU A 6 7.03 -0.20 15.53
N SER A 7 5.74 0.14 15.55
CA SER A 7 4.95 0.31 16.76
C SER A 7 4.33 -1.03 17.19
N ALA A 8 4.73 -1.52 18.37
CA ALA A 8 4.15 -2.73 18.94
C ALA A 8 2.65 -2.58 19.23
N ASP A 9 2.22 -1.36 19.62
CA ASP A 9 0.81 -1.08 19.90
C ASP A 9 -0.04 -1.16 18.62
N ALA A 10 0.47 -0.65 17.49
CA ALA A 10 -0.22 -0.74 16.21
C ALA A 10 -0.38 -2.20 15.77
N MET A 11 0.67 -3.01 15.93
CA MET A 11 0.62 -4.43 15.62
C MET A 11 -0.37 -5.18 16.51
N ALA A 12 -0.41 -4.86 17.80
CA ALA A 12 -1.35 -5.46 18.74
C ALA A 12 -2.81 -5.18 18.35
N ARG A 13 -3.11 -4.00 17.85
CA ARG A 13 -4.47 -3.67 17.35
C ARG A 13 -4.86 -4.52 16.15
N VAL A 14 -3.94 -4.78 15.24
CA VAL A 14 -4.21 -5.65 14.09
C VAL A 14 -4.50 -7.06 14.54
N VAL A 15 -3.72 -7.60 15.47
CA VAL A 15 -3.94 -8.95 16.03
C VAL A 15 -5.29 -9.02 16.74
N ALA A 16 -5.64 -8.01 17.53
CA ALA A 16 -6.93 -7.93 18.21
C ALA A 16 -8.11 -7.93 17.23
N GLY A 17 -7.91 -7.36 16.03
CA GLY A 17 -8.92 -7.34 14.98
C GLY A 17 -8.97 -8.58 14.10
N GLY A 18 -8.19 -9.60 14.40
CA GLY A 18 -8.17 -10.85 13.64
C GLY A 18 -7.04 -11.01 12.64
N GLY A 19 -6.14 -10.02 12.53
CA GLY A 19 -4.95 -10.12 11.70
C GLY A 19 -3.81 -10.85 12.40
N ALA A 20 -2.67 -10.97 11.73
CA ALA A 20 -1.48 -11.59 12.27
C ALA A 20 -0.30 -10.62 12.20
N ALA A 21 0.57 -10.67 13.21
CA ALA A 21 1.80 -9.88 13.25
C ALA A 21 2.91 -10.62 12.54
N ALA A 22 3.64 -9.91 11.65
CA ALA A 22 4.83 -10.43 10.99
C ALA A 22 6.08 -9.92 11.68
N ALA A 23 7.18 -10.66 11.55
CA ALA A 23 8.47 -10.28 12.14
C ALA A 23 9.15 -9.13 11.40
N SER A 24 8.83 -8.95 10.12
CA SER A 24 9.39 -7.89 9.27
C SER A 24 8.45 -7.55 8.13
N ALA A 25 8.73 -6.45 7.43
CA ALA A 25 7.98 -6.08 6.22
C ALA A 25 8.08 -7.17 5.14
N VAL A 26 9.25 -7.78 4.98
CA VAL A 26 9.45 -8.88 4.03
C VAL A 26 8.57 -10.07 4.37
N ASP A 27 8.53 -10.46 5.65
CA ASP A 27 7.71 -11.57 6.10
C ASP A 27 6.21 -11.29 5.85
N ALA A 28 5.77 -10.05 6.10
CA ALA A 28 4.39 -9.65 5.83
C ALA A 28 4.06 -9.72 4.34
N ALA A 29 5.00 -9.34 3.49
CA ALA A 29 4.80 -9.27 2.03
C ALA A 29 4.93 -10.63 1.34
N THR A 30 5.70 -11.57 1.91
CA THR A 30 5.97 -12.87 1.30
C THR A 30 4.67 -13.66 1.12
N GLY A 31 4.39 -14.05 -0.11
CA GLY A 31 3.18 -14.80 -0.44
C GLY A 31 1.91 -13.95 -0.51
N ALA A 32 1.99 -12.64 -0.32
CA ALA A 32 0.82 -11.78 -0.34
C ALA A 32 0.34 -11.51 -1.78
N ASP A 33 -0.98 -11.47 -1.96
CA ASP A 33 -1.60 -11.07 -3.22
C ASP A 33 -1.70 -9.55 -3.35
N VAL A 34 -1.74 -8.87 -2.21
CA VAL A 34 -1.85 -7.42 -2.10
C VAL A 34 -0.88 -6.93 -1.02
N ILE A 35 -0.09 -5.92 -1.35
CA ILE A 35 0.81 -5.27 -0.40
C ILE A 35 0.40 -3.81 -0.26
N VAL A 36 -0.01 -3.44 0.95
CA VAL A 36 -0.42 -2.06 1.28
C VAL A 36 0.62 -1.44 2.19
N THR A 37 1.09 -0.25 1.83
CA THR A 37 2.05 0.50 2.65
C THR A 37 1.47 1.84 3.06
N MET A 38 1.83 2.27 4.28
CA MET A 38 1.51 3.58 4.83
C MET A 38 2.68 4.02 5.69
N LEU A 39 3.51 4.89 5.14
CA LEU A 39 4.79 5.29 5.74
C LEU A 39 4.88 6.83 5.84
N PRO A 40 5.74 7.36 6.74
CA PRO A 40 5.78 8.80 7.03
C PRO A 40 6.26 9.69 5.88
N ALA A 41 7.14 9.21 5.02
CA ALA A 41 7.75 10.05 3.98
C ALA A 41 8.18 9.25 2.76
N GLY A 42 8.40 9.94 1.63
CA GLY A 42 8.84 9.32 0.38
C GLY A 42 10.15 8.54 0.52
N SER A 43 11.09 9.02 1.33
CA SER A 43 12.34 8.30 1.58
C SER A 43 12.13 6.93 2.24
N HIS A 44 11.16 6.84 3.15
CA HIS A 44 10.80 5.57 3.79
C HIS A 44 10.15 4.60 2.79
N VAL A 45 9.25 5.12 1.95
CA VAL A 45 8.57 4.32 0.93
C VAL A 45 9.58 3.78 -0.08
N LYS A 46 10.47 4.63 -0.57
CA LYS A 46 11.51 4.25 -1.51
C LYS A 46 12.42 3.17 -0.94
N ALA A 47 12.89 3.36 0.29
CA ALA A 47 13.76 2.40 0.96
C ALA A 47 13.06 1.04 1.14
N ALA A 48 11.78 1.04 1.52
CA ALA A 48 11.02 -0.19 1.71
C ALA A 48 10.86 -0.97 0.40
N TYR A 49 10.45 -0.32 -0.68
CA TYR A 49 10.19 -0.99 -1.95
C TYR A 49 11.48 -1.41 -2.66
N GLU A 50 12.41 -0.51 -2.83
CA GLU A 50 13.68 -0.80 -3.51
C GLU A 50 14.56 -1.75 -2.70
N GLY A 51 14.50 -1.64 -1.37
CA GLY A 51 15.30 -2.49 -0.49
C GLY A 51 14.80 -3.91 -0.39
N GLN A 52 13.49 -4.12 -0.31
CA GLN A 52 12.93 -5.42 0.06
C GLN A 52 11.63 -5.80 -0.66
N LEU A 53 10.65 -4.90 -0.70
CA LEU A 53 9.30 -5.28 -1.11
C LEU A 53 9.20 -5.67 -2.59
N PHE A 54 9.92 -5.02 -3.48
CA PHE A 54 9.93 -5.40 -4.89
C PHE A 54 10.44 -6.83 -5.09
N SER A 55 11.44 -7.23 -4.32
CA SER A 55 11.99 -8.59 -4.41
C SER A 55 11.10 -9.63 -3.76
N ALA A 56 10.38 -9.25 -2.68
CA ALA A 56 9.49 -10.14 -1.97
C ALA A 56 8.13 -10.32 -2.65
N ALA A 57 7.71 -9.35 -3.45
CA ALA A 57 6.39 -9.37 -4.10
C ALA A 57 6.28 -10.47 -5.13
N GLN A 58 5.14 -11.17 -5.13
CA GLN A 58 4.84 -12.16 -6.15
C GLN A 58 4.48 -11.46 -7.47
N PRO A 59 4.69 -12.13 -8.63
CA PRO A 59 4.41 -11.50 -9.93
C PRO A 59 2.97 -11.01 -10.13
N HIS A 60 2.02 -11.64 -9.46
CA HIS A 60 0.59 -11.27 -9.57
C HIS A 60 0.15 -10.26 -8.50
N ALA A 61 1.01 -9.93 -7.54
CA ALA A 61 0.65 -9.03 -6.45
C ALA A 61 0.38 -7.61 -6.96
N VAL A 62 -0.57 -6.93 -6.31
CA VAL A 62 -0.76 -5.50 -6.50
C VAL A 62 -0.16 -4.75 -5.32
N LEU A 63 0.62 -3.72 -5.61
CA LEU A 63 1.28 -2.88 -4.61
C LEU A 63 0.50 -1.57 -4.49
N ILE A 64 0.04 -1.27 -3.28
CA ILE A 64 -0.76 -0.08 -3.01
C ILE A 64 -0.05 0.74 -1.95
N ASP A 65 0.49 1.90 -2.33
CA ASP A 65 1.09 2.81 -1.37
C ASP A 65 0.09 3.91 -1.00
N CYS A 66 -0.35 3.89 0.24
CA CYS A 66 -1.30 4.86 0.79
C CYS A 66 -0.62 6.03 1.48
N SER A 67 0.70 6.09 1.45
CA SER A 67 1.48 7.17 2.05
C SER A 67 1.28 8.46 1.27
N THR A 68 1.35 9.59 1.96
CA THR A 68 1.36 10.90 1.31
C THR A 68 2.80 11.27 1.01
N ILE A 69 3.20 11.14 -0.26
CA ILE A 69 4.57 11.39 -0.71
C ILE A 69 4.59 12.33 -1.91
N ASP A 70 5.78 12.83 -2.25
CA ASP A 70 5.96 13.69 -3.41
C ASP A 70 5.73 12.93 -4.72
N VAL A 71 5.24 13.65 -5.73
CA VAL A 71 4.89 13.07 -7.03
C VAL A 71 6.09 12.43 -7.71
N ALA A 72 7.27 13.03 -7.61
CA ALA A 72 8.47 12.49 -8.24
C ALA A 72 8.85 11.11 -7.68
N THR A 73 8.76 10.93 -6.38
CA THR A 73 9.03 9.63 -5.73
C THR A 73 7.98 8.59 -6.13
N ALA A 74 6.70 8.96 -6.07
CA ALA A 74 5.62 8.07 -6.47
C ALA A 74 5.77 7.60 -7.93
N LYS A 75 6.09 8.52 -8.82
CA LYS A 75 6.30 8.22 -10.25
C LYS A 75 7.50 7.29 -10.46
N ALA A 76 8.61 7.56 -9.79
CA ALA A 76 9.82 6.74 -9.89
C ALA A 76 9.56 5.30 -9.41
N LEU A 77 8.82 5.14 -8.32
CA LEU A 77 8.45 3.82 -7.79
C LEU A 77 7.50 3.08 -8.74
N GLY A 78 6.54 3.78 -9.32
CA GLY A 78 5.64 3.20 -10.31
C GLY A 78 6.38 2.70 -11.56
N GLU A 79 7.35 3.46 -12.04
CA GLU A 79 8.20 3.06 -13.15
C GLU A 79 9.08 1.85 -12.80
N ALA A 80 9.65 1.83 -11.61
CA ALA A 80 10.45 0.71 -11.14
C ALA A 80 9.62 -0.57 -11.00
N ALA A 81 8.39 -0.46 -10.51
CA ALA A 81 7.47 -1.58 -10.43
C ALA A 81 7.12 -2.12 -11.82
N ALA A 82 6.81 -1.24 -12.75
CA ALA A 82 6.49 -1.61 -14.14
C ALA A 82 7.66 -2.32 -14.82
N ALA A 83 8.89 -1.86 -14.59
CA ALA A 83 10.10 -2.50 -15.13
C ALA A 83 10.28 -3.93 -14.59
N ARG A 84 9.71 -4.24 -13.44
CA ARG A 84 9.73 -5.58 -12.83
C ARG A 84 8.47 -6.40 -13.17
N GLY A 85 7.55 -5.85 -13.95
CA GLY A 85 6.29 -6.51 -14.27
C GLY A 85 5.28 -6.50 -13.13
N LEU A 86 5.43 -5.63 -12.13
CA LEU A 86 4.55 -5.53 -10.99
C LEU A 86 3.51 -4.42 -11.19
N ALA A 87 2.30 -4.66 -10.70
CA ALA A 87 1.24 -3.64 -10.67
C ALA A 87 1.38 -2.81 -9.40
N MET A 88 1.48 -1.49 -9.55
CA MET A 88 1.59 -0.59 -8.41
C MET A 88 0.75 0.66 -8.61
N VAL A 89 0.08 1.10 -7.55
CA VAL A 89 -0.65 2.37 -7.52
C VAL A 89 -0.21 3.22 -6.34
N ASP A 90 -0.26 4.53 -6.53
CA ASP A 90 -0.12 5.52 -5.48
C ASP A 90 -1.53 5.96 -5.09
N ALA A 91 -1.89 5.73 -3.84
CA ALA A 91 -3.26 5.92 -3.36
C ALA A 91 -3.29 6.72 -2.05
N PRO A 92 -2.81 7.97 -2.05
CA PRO A 92 -2.86 8.78 -0.83
C PRO A 92 -4.28 8.90 -0.31
N VAL A 93 -4.40 8.92 1.02
CA VAL A 93 -5.68 8.90 1.72
C VAL A 93 -6.03 10.26 2.28
N SER A 94 -7.34 10.50 2.40
CA SER A 94 -7.90 11.67 3.05
C SER A 94 -8.97 11.23 4.05
N GLY A 95 -9.02 11.86 5.22
CA GLY A 95 -10.01 11.58 6.25
C GLY A 95 -9.44 11.24 7.63
N GLY A 96 -8.14 10.95 7.73
CA GLY A 96 -7.48 10.67 8.99
C GLY A 96 -7.85 9.33 9.61
N THR A 97 -7.44 9.12 10.88
CA THR A 97 -7.62 7.84 11.58
C THR A 97 -9.10 7.51 11.84
N ALA A 98 -9.94 8.51 12.08
CA ALA A 98 -11.37 8.30 12.28
C ALA A 98 -12.04 7.71 11.03
N ALA A 99 -11.70 8.23 9.86
CA ALA A 99 -12.22 7.69 8.59
C ALA A 99 -11.65 6.30 8.29
N ALA A 100 -10.40 6.05 8.65
CA ALA A 100 -9.80 4.73 8.50
C ALA A 100 -10.53 3.70 9.36
N ASP A 101 -10.81 4.01 10.61
CA ASP A 101 -11.55 3.13 11.52
C ASP A 101 -12.98 2.86 11.03
N ALA A 102 -13.62 3.86 10.46
CA ALA A 102 -14.98 3.76 9.95
C ALA A 102 -15.09 3.15 8.54
N GLY A 103 -13.97 2.96 7.84
CA GLY A 103 -13.96 2.50 6.46
C GLY A 103 -14.46 3.56 5.47
N THR A 104 -14.29 4.84 5.79
CA THR A 104 -14.80 5.96 4.98
C THR A 104 -13.72 6.85 4.38
N LEU A 105 -12.50 6.33 4.23
CA LEU A 105 -11.41 7.06 3.59
C LEU A 105 -11.73 7.44 2.14
N THR A 106 -11.11 8.53 1.68
CA THR A 106 -11.12 8.90 0.27
C THR A 106 -9.73 8.64 -0.30
N PHE A 107 -9.68 7.93 -1.43
CA PHE A 107 -8.42 7.63 -2.13
C PHE A 107 -8.36 8.38 -3.46
N MET A 108 -7.26 9.07 -3.68
CA MET A 108 -6.92 9.68 -4.96
C MET A 108 -5.82 8.84 -5.59
N VAL A 109 -6.19 7.99 -6.54
CA VAL A 109 -5.31 6.92 -7.03
C VAL A 109 -4.59 7.34 -8.31
N GLY A 110 -3.27 7.26 -8.30
CA GLY A 110 -2.43 7.40 -9.49
C GLY A 110 -1.85 6.05 -9.91
N GLY A 111 -1.71 5.84 -11.20
CA GLY A 111 -1.13 4.63 -11.75
C GLY A 111 -1.84 4.17 -13.03
N PRO A 112 -1.28 3.15 -13.71
CA PRO A 112 -1.88 2.60 -14.93
C PRO A 112 -3.28 2.04 -14.67
N ASP A 113 -4.15 2.09 -15.68
CA ASP A 113 -5.52 1.59 -15.58
C ASP A 113 -5.58 0.13 -15.09
N ALA A 114 -4.73 -0.73 -15.61
CA ALA A 114 -4.69 -2.13 -15.21
C ALA A 114 -4.35 -2.32 -13.72
N ALA A 115 -3.41 -1.54 -13.20
CA ALA A 115 -3.05 -1.57 -11.79
C ALA A 115 -4.19 -1.00 -10.92
N PHE A 116 -4.82 0.07 -11.37
CA PHE A 116 -5.97 0.65 -10.68
C PHE A 116 -7.13 -0.34 -10.56
N GLU A 117 -7.45 -1.05 -11.63
CA GLU A 117 -8.54 -2.04 -11.60
C GLU A 117 -8.25 -3.20 -10.64
N LYS A 118 -6.99 -3.59 -10.48
CA LYS A 118 -6.60 -4.60 -9.48
C LYS A 118 -6.73 -4.08 -8.05
N ALA A 119 -6.37 -2.82 -7.81
CA ALA A 119 -6.39 -2.21 -6.49
C ALA A 119 -7.80 -1.80 -6.04
N ARG A 120 -8.66 -1.45 -6.97
CA ARG A 120 -9.99 -0.90 -6.70
C ARG A 120 -10.82 -1.71 -5.71
N PRO A 121 -11.00 -3.04 -5.87
CA PRO A 121 -11.79 -3.82 -4.92
C PRO A 121 -11.28 -3.75 -3.49
N ILE A 122 -9.97 -3.66 -3.31
CA ILE A 122 -9.34 -3.57 -1.99
C ILE A 122 -9.60 -2.17 -1.40
N LEU A 123 -9.39 -1.12 -2.18
CA LEU A 123 -9.59 0.26 -1.74
C LEU A 123 -11.05 0.54 -1.40
N GLU A 124 -11.98 -0.02 -2.14
CA GLU A 124 -13.42 0.11 -1.88
C GLU A 124 -13.84 -0.47 -0.52
N LYS A 125 -13.09 -1.41 0.01
CA LYS A 125 -13.33 -1.96 1.36
C LYS A 125 -12.83 -1.06 2.48
N MET A 126 -11.89 -0.15 2.19
CA MET A 126 -11.29 0.73 3.17
C MET A 126 -11.85 2.16 3.12
N GLY A 127 -12.48 2.53 2.02
CA GLY A 127 -12.96 3.88 1.80
C GLY A 127 -14.30 3.93 1.12
N LYS A 128 -14.95 5.09 1.23
CA LYS A 128 -16.24 5.35 0.55
C LYS A 128 -16.06 5.95 -0.83
N ALA A 129 -14.89 6.51 -1.13
CA ALA A 129 -14.61 7.13 -2.43
C ALA A 129 -13.23 6.70 -2.93
N VAL A 130 -13.20 6.19 -4.15
CA VAL A 130 -11.97 5.79 -4.84
C VAL A 130 -11.98 6.46 -6.20
N ILE A 131 -11.05 7.40 -6.40
CA ILE A 131 -10.99 8.23 -7.61
C ILE A 131 -9.69 7.96 -8.34
N HIS A 132 -9.77 7.57 -9.61
CA HIS A 132 -8.60 7.40 -10.45
C HIS A 132 -8.18 8.76 -11.02
N ALA A 133 -7.09 9.32 -10.50
CA ALA A 133 -6.64 10.66 -10.83
C ALA A 133 -5.80 10.71 -12.12
N GLY A 134 -5.36 9.57 -12.64
CA GLY A 134 -4.60 9.48 -13.88
C GLY A 134 -3.45 8.51 -13.83
N GLY A 135 -2.89 8.29 -14.98
CA GLY A 135 -1.75 7.37 -15.15
C GLY A 135 -0.41 7.88 -14.65
#